data_e22519d1738501bf74e3f8a1976e4574
#
_entry.id   e22519d1738501bf74e3f8a1976e4574
#
_cell.length_a   1.000
_cell.length_b   1.000
_cell.length_c   1.000
_cell.angle_alpha   90.00
_cell.angle_beta   90.00
_cell.angle_gamma   90.00
#
_symmetry.space_group_name_H-M   'P 1'
#
loop_
_entity.id
_entity.type
_entity.pdbx_description
1 polymer ?
#
loop_
_entity_poly.entity_id
_entity_poly.type
_entity_poly.pdbx_seq_one_letter_code
_entity_poly.pdbx_strand_id
1 'polypeptide(L)'
;MLASTMKPQRWTPPPSPARARQTRSAPPLPEIRRLELPGAGPEDVVLSPDGRILAGVEGGAILSIDPATGEVRELANTGGRPLGLHADADGRVLICDFERGLLELNTEGALTVLVDEIEGERLRFASNVVRDSDGTIYFSASSRRYSLDEYMGDILEHSGTGRLFRRDPSGKVETLIDDLQFAVSLRVAGLGLADQGRRRSPDSKT
;
A
#
# COMPACT_ATOMS: atom_id res chain seq x y z
N MET A 1 -0.18 -29.33 -2.92
CA MET A 1 -0.42 -28.83 -1.55
C MET A 1 0.87 -29.02 -0.77
N LEU A 2 1.65 -27.97 -0.61
CA LEU A 2 2.76 -27.98 0.34
C LEU A 2 2.16 -27.86 1.73
N ALA A 3 2.28 -28.87 2.54
CA ALA A 3 1.86 -28.84 3.92
C ALA A 3 2.63 -27.73 4.63
N SER A 4 1.93 -26.75 5.17
CA SER A 4 2.52 -25.69 5.98
C SER A 4 3.32 -26.31 7.11
N THR A 5 4.64 -26.02 7.13
CA THR A 5 5.54 -26.42 8.22
C THR A 5 5.42 -25.52 9.44
N MET A 6 4.44 -24.63 9.47
CA MET A 6 4.18 -23.73 10.58
C MET A 6 3.78 -24.49 11.83
N LYS A 7 4.50 -24.29 12.91
CA LYS A 7 4.17 -24.81 14.24
C LYS A 7 3.64 -23.66 15.10
N PRO A 8 2.31 -23.47 15.16
CA PRO A 8 1.73 -22.39 15.95
C PRO A 8 2.09 -22.56 17.42
N GLN A 9 2.60 -21.50 18.04
CA GLN A 9 2.84 -21.46 19.48
C GLN A 9 1.66 -20.79 20.17
N ARG A 10 1.28 -21.35 21.34
CA ARG A 10 0.23 -20.76 22.17
C ARG A 10 0.76 -19.44 22.75
N TRP A 11 0.15 -18.34 22.37
CA TRP A 11 0.43 -17.03 22.94
C TRP A 11 -0.65 -16.63 23.94
N THR A 12 -0.23 -16.12 25.10
CA THR A 12 -1.14 -15.56 26.10
C THR A 12 -0.90 -14.06 26.16
N PRO A 13 -1.92 -13.22 25.90
CA PRO A 13 -1.75 -11.78 25.95
C PRO A 13 -1.37 -11.32 27.36
N PRO A 14 -0.46 -10.34 27.48
CA PRO A 14 -0.17 -9.73 28.77
C PRO A 14 -1.43 -9.06 29.34
N PRO A 15 -1.53 -8.87 30.66
CA PRO A 15 -2.65 -8.14 31.25
C PRO A 15 -2.81 -6.78 30.62
N SER A 16 -4.05 -6.41 30.28
CA SER A 16 -4.34 -5.09 29.71
C SER A 16 -3.86 -3.98 30.65
N PRO A 17 -3.06 -3.01 30.16
CA PRO A 17 -2.62 -1.89 30.97
C PRO A 17 -3.83 -1.08 31.47
N ALA A 18 -3.70 -0.42 32.61
CA ALA A 18 -4.79 0.38 33.21
C ALA A 18 -5.38 1.39 32.22
N ARG A 19 -4.55 1.93 31.33
CA ARG A 19 -4.96 2.85 30.27
C ARG A 19 -5.94 2.23 29.25
N ALA A 20 -5.81 0.94 28.95
CA ALA A 20 -6.71 0.24 28.03
C ALA A 20 -8.06 -0.09 28.67
N ARG A 21 -8.16 -0.02 30.00
CA ARG A 21 -9.41 -0.24 30.75
C ARG A 21 -10.28 1.03 30.87
N GLN A 22 -9.75 2.18 30.47
CA GLN A 22 -10.54 3.40 30.36
C GLN A 22 -11.31 3.37 29.03
N THR A 23 -12.42 2.66 29.03
CA THR A 23 -13.38 2.72 27.93
C THR A 23 -13.94 4.15 27.87
N ARG A 24 -13.39 4.99 27.01
CA ARG A 24 -14.10 6.17 26.54
C ARG A 24 -15.19 5.65 25.62
N SER A 25 -16.45 5.88 25.94
CA SER A 25 -17.54 5.67 25.00
C SER A 25 -17.25 6.55 23.78
N ALA A 26 -16.90 5.93 22.66
CA ALA A 26 -16.86 6.64 21.40
C ALA A 26 -18.28 7.12 21.05
N PRO A 27 -18.44 8.30 20.45
CA PRO A 27 -19.75 8.68 19.92
C PRO A 27 -20.22 7.60 18.93
N PRO A 28 -21.54 7.42 18.80
CA PRO A 28 -22.06 6.46 17.82
C PRO A 28 -21.50 6.79 16.44
N LEU A 29 -21.14 5.76 15.68
CA LEU A 29 -20.70 5.95 14.29
C LEU A 29 -21.84 6.62 13.51
N PRO A 30 -21.52 7.54 12.59
CA PRO A 30 -22.51 8.08 11.66
C PRO A 30 -23.10 6.94 10.82
N GLU A 31 -24.23 7.21 10.18
CA GLU A 31 -24.84 6.26 9.26
C GLU A 31 -23.83 5.87 8.18
N ILE A 32 -23.62 4.55 8.02
CA ILE A 32 -22.67 4.01 7.04
C ILE A 32 -23.40 3.79 5.73
N ARG A 33 -23.00 4.51 4.70
CA ARG A 33 -23.43 4.24 3.33
C ARG A 33 -22.49 3.23 2.69
N ARG A 34 -23.05 2.18 2.12
CA ARG A 34 -22.30 1.17 1.36
C ARG A 34 -22.46 1.44 -0.13
N LEU A 35 -21.36 1.34 -0.87
CA LEU A 35 -21.34 1.43 -2.32
C LEU A 35 -20.97 0.05 -2.87
N GLU A 36 -21.86 -0.52 -3.70
CA GLU A 36 -21.60 -1.81 -4.35
C GLU A 36 -20.62 -1.62 -5.51
N LEU A 37 -19.65 -2.52 -5.62
CA LEU A 37 -18.63 -2.50 -6.66
C LEU A 37 -18.73 -3.73 -7.55
N PRO A 38 -18.46 -3.62 -8.86
CA PRO A 38 -18.35 -4.77 -9.75
C PRO A 38 -16.98 -5.44 -9.57
N GLY A 39 -16.80 -6.19 -8.51
CA GLY A 39 -15.56 -6.86 -8.15
C GLY A 39 -15.38 -7.00 -6.66
N ALA A 40 -14.54 -7.94 -6.25
CA ALA A 40 -14.23 -8.22 -4.85
C ALA A 40 -12.93 -7.53 -4.43
N GLY A 41 -12.70 -7.46 -3.13
CA GLY A 41 -11.43 -7.12 -2.52
C GLY A 41 -10.84 -5.76 -2.94
N PRO A 42 -11.57 -4.64 -2.82
CA PRO A 42 -10.91 -3.34 -2.95
C PRO A 42 -9.85 -3.21 -1.87
N GLU A 43 -8.60 -2.95 -2.28
CA GLU A 43 -7.45 -2.98 -1.35
C GLU A 43 -7.09 -1.57 -0.89
N ASP A 44 -6.94 -0.65 -1.83
CA ASP A 44 -6.64 0.75 -1.55
C ASP A 44 -7.74 1.65 -2.14
N VAL A 45 -7.92 2.80 -1.49
CA VAL A 45 -8.92 3.79 -1.86
C VAL A 45 -8.31 5.18 -1.82
N VAL A 46 -8.29 5.86 -2.97
CA VAL A 46 -7.79 7.24 -3.07
C VAL A 46 -8.83 8.16 -3.69
N LEU A 47 -8.71 9.46 -3.43
CA LEU A 47 -9.52 10.46 -4.09
C LEU A 47 -8.79 11.01 -5.31
N SER A 48 -9.48 11.04 -6.44
CA SER A 48 -9.01 11.77 -7.62
C SER A 48 -9.24 13.29 -7.46
N PRO A 49 -8.53 14.13 -8.24
CA PRO A 49 -8.66 15.58 -8.15
C PRO A 49 -10.08 16.12 -8.35
N ASP A 50 -10.92 15.42 -9.09
CA ASP A 50 -12.34 15.75 -9.32
C ASP A 50 -13.27 15.26 -8.20
N GLY A 51 -12.71 14.67 -7.12
CA GLY A 51 -13.45 14.21 -5.97
C GLY A 51 -14.11 12.84 -6.09
N ARG A 52 -13.84 12.11 -7.18
CA ARG A 52 -14.28 10.71 -7.29
C ARG A 52 -13.39 9.80 -6.47
N ILE A 53 -13.92 8.67 -6.06
CA ILE A 53 -13.17 7.63 -5.36
C ILE A 53 -12.57 6.68 -6.40
N LEU A 54 -11.26 6.40 -6.29
CA LEU A 54 -10.60 5.38 -7.10
C LEU A 54 -10.31 4.16 -6.22
N ALA A 55 -10.53 2.97 -6.78
CA ALA A 55 -10.23 1.70 -6.12
C ALA A 55 -9.77 0.65 -7.14
N GLY A 56 -8.81 -0.18 -6.76
CA GLY A 56 -8.43 -1.37 -7.50
C GLY A 56 -9.14 -2.60 -6.92
N VAL A 57 -9.61 -3.52 -7.77
CA VAL A 57 -10.32 -4.74 -7.34
C VAL A 57 -9.66 -5.99 -7.90
N GLU A 58 -10.04 -7.15 -7.37
CA GLU A 58 -9.66 -8.45 -7.93
C GLU A 58 -10.04 -8.54 -9.41
N GLY A 59 -9.16 -9.16 -10.21
CA GLY A 59 -9.32 -9.23 -11.67
C GLY A 59 -8.75 -8.02 -12.41
N GLY A 60 -8.11 -7.07 -11.69
CA GLY A 60 -7.29 -6.01 -12.29
C GLY A 60 -8.02 -4.70 -12.60
N ALA A 61 -9.33 -4.60 -12.41
CA ALA A 61 -10.06 -3.39 -12.75
C ALA A 61 -9.70 -2.23 -11.80
N ILE A 62 -9.47 -1.07 -12.38
CA ILE A 62 -9.35 0.23 -11.71
C ILE A 62 -10.68 0.96 -11.88
N LEU A 63 -11.36 1.17 -10.78
CA LEU A 63 -12.71 1.74 -10.73
C LEU A 63 -12.68 3.20 -10.30
N SER A 64 -13.54 4.01 -10.91
CA SER A 64 -13.86 5.38 -10.51
C SER A 64 -15.31 5.43 -10.05
N ILE A 65 -15.52 5.83 -8.81
CA ILE A 65 -16.83 5.83 -8.14
C ILE A 65 -17.22 7.26 -7.81
N ASP A 66 -18.42 7.66 -8.20
CA ASP A 66 -19.02 8.92 -7.76
C ASP A 66 -19.54 8.76 -6.32
N PRO A 67 -18.99 9.46 -5.32
CA PRO A 67 -19.41 9.29 -3.94
C PRO A 67 -20.86 9.78 -3.68
N ALA A 68 -21.40 10.66 -4.49
CA ALA A 68 -22.74 11.19 -4.34
C ALA A 68 -23.80 10.25 -4.90
N THR A 69 -23.61 9.76 -6.11
CA THR A 69 -24.59 8.94 -6.84
C THR A 69 -24.34 7.43 -6.64
N GLY A 70 -23.07 7.01 -6.40
CA GLY A 70 -22.66 5.62 -6.43
C GLY A 70 -22.39 5.09 -7.84
N GLU A 71 -22.39 5.96 -8.86
CA GLU A 71 -22.06 5.56 -10.24
C GLU A 71 -20.63 5.05 -10.30
N VAL A 72 -20.43 3.85 -10.84
CA VAL A 72 -19.13 3.21 -11.02
C VAL A 72 -18.76 3.16 -12.50
N ARG A 73 -17.52 3.51 -12.80
CA ARG A 73 -16.91 3.38 -14.14
C ARG A 73 -15.59 2.66 -14.03
N GLU A 74 -15.34 1.72 -14.93
CA GLU A 74 -14.00 1.15 -15.11
C GLU A 74 -13.15 2.11 -15.93
N LEU A 75 -11.98 2.50 -15.41
CA LEU A 75 -11.02 3.37 -16.10
C LEU A 75 -10.03 2.56 -16.92
N ALA A 76 -9.60 1.42 -16.40
CA ALA A 76 -8.65 0.53 -17.04
C ALA A 76 -8.66 -0.83 -16.33
N ASN A 77 -7.97 -1.81 -16.94
CA ASN A 77 -7.74 -3.10 -16.32
C ASN A 77 -6.26 -3.48 -16.40
N THR A 78 -5.60 -3.72 -15.26
CA THR A 78 -4.18 -4.07 -15.21
C THR A 78 -3.93 -5.50 -15.70
N GLY A 79 -4.93 -6.35 -15.67
CA GLY A 79 -4.80 -7.78 -15.91
C GLY A 79 -4.06 -8.53 -14.81
N GLY A 80 -3.88 -7.90 -13.64
CA GLY A 80 -3.23 -8.44 -12.46
C GLY A 80 -4.06 -8.23 -11.20
N ARG A 81 -3.40 -7.81 -10.11
CA ARG A 81 -4.04 -7.51 -8.82
C ARG A 81 -3.55 -6.15 -8.31
N PRO A 82 -4.28 -5.06 -8.57
CA PRO A 82 -3.98 -3.74 -8.02
C PRO A 82 -4.08 -3.78 -6.50
N LEU A 83 -3.06 -3.26 -5.82
CA LEU A 83 -2.99 -3.13 -4.37
C LEU A 83 -2.99 -1.66 -3.96
N GLY A 84 -1.89 -0.94 -4.13
CA GLY A 84 -1.77 0.46 -3.75
C GLY A 84 -1.99 1.42 -4.91
N LEU A 85 -2.63 2.54 -4.64
CA LEU A 85 -2.94 3.59 -5.60
C LEU A 85 -2.41 4.94 -5.14
N HIS A 86 -2.05 5.80 -6.08
CA HIS A 86 -1.80 7.22 -5.85
C HIS A 86 -2.35 8.04 -7.01
N ALA A 87 -3.24 8.98 -6.71
CA ALA A 87 -3.79 9.90 -7.72
C ALA A 87 -3.00 11.21 -7.73
N ASP A 88 -2.42 11.55 -8.86
CA ASP A 88 -1.72 12.80 -9.07
C ASP A 88 -2.71 13.98 -9.29
N ALA A 89 -2.25 15.19 -9.02
CA ALA A 89 -3.08 16.39 -9.20
C ALA A 89 -3.51 16.65 -10.66
N ASP A 90 -2.79 16.07 -11.63
CA ASP A 90 -3.12 16.15 -13.05
C ASP A 90 -4.04 15.00 -13.55
N GLY A 91 -4.49 14.14 -12.63
CA GLY A 91 -5.42 13.05 -12.90
C GLY A 91 -4.77 11.74 -13.35
N ARG A 92 -3.45 11.66 -13.42
CA ARG A 92 -2.76 10.38 -13.60
C ARG A 92 -2.85 9.56 -12.31
N VAL A 93 -2.75 8.23 -12.43
CA VAL A 93 -2.81 7.33 -11.28
C VAL A 93 -1.64 6.37 -11.32
N LEU A 94 -0.84 6.35 -10.26
CA LEU A 94 0.15 5.31 -10.04
C LEU A 94 -0.54 4.10 -9.39
N ILE A 95 -0.13 2.91 -9.81
CA ILE A 95 -0.70 1.65 -9.37
C ILE A 95 0.42 0.70 -9.02
N CYS A 96 0.47 0.25 -7.77
CA CYS A 96 1.22 -0.94 -7.40
C CYS A 96 0.35 -2.16 -7.66
N ASP A 97 0.82 -3.05 -8.53
CA ASP A 97 0.13 -4.28 -8.87
C ASP A 97 0.97 -5.48 -8.43
N PHE A 98 0.33 -6.45 -7.78
CA PHE A 98 1.01 -7.64 -7.27
C PHE A 98 1.79 -8.39 -8.33
N GLU A 99 1.23 -8.50 -9.55
CA GLU A 99 1.81 -9.28 -10.64
C GLU A 99 2.58 -8.44 -11.66
N ARG A 100 2.16 -7.19 -11.84
CA ARG A 100 2.62 -6.31 -12.91
C ARG A 100 3.67 -5.29 -12.45
N GLY A 101 3.91 -5.16 -11.13
CA GLY A 101 4.84 -4.20 -10.56
C GLY A 101 4.26 -2.79 -10.43
N LEU A 102 5.02 -1.76 -10.77
CA LEU A 102 4.60 -0.37 -10.73
C LEU A 102 4.11 0.08 -12.11
N LEU A 103 2.87 0.55 -12.17
CA LEU A 103 2.20 1.03 -13.38
C LEU A 103 1.80 2.50 -13.24
N GLU A 104 1.58 3.16 -14.37
CA GLU A 104 0.93 4.46 -14.45
C GLU A 104 -0.25 4.38 -15.43
N LEU A 105 -1.40 4.84 -14.98
CA LEU A 105 -2.59 5.06 -15.80
C LEU A 105 -2.66 6.54 -16.14
N ASN A 106 -2.70 6.88 -17.44
CA ASN A 106 -2.87 8.25 -17.88
C ASN A 106 -4.36 8.67 -17.94
N THR A 107 -4.62 9.93 -18.18
CA THR A 107 -5.98 10.49 -18.26
C THR A 107 -6.79 10.00 -19.47
N GLU A 108 -6.14 9.36 -20.44
CA GLU A 108 -6.78 8.77 -21.64
C GLU A 108 -7.13 7.29 -21.43
N GLY A 109 -6.82 6.72 -20.24
CA GLY A 109 -7.08 5.33 -19.93
C GLY A 109 -5.98 4.35 -20.35
N ALA A 110 -4.82 4.85 -20.83
CA ALA A 110 -3.71 4.00 -21.21
C ALA A 110 -2.82 3.65 -20.01
N LEU A 111 -2.49 2.37 -19.88
CA LEU A 111 -1.59 1.84 -18.85
C LEU A 111 -0.16 1.70 -19.39
N THR A 112 0.80 2.20 -18.62
CA THR A 112 2.24 2.05 -18.87
C THR A 112 2.90 1.34 -17.71
N VAL A 113 3.73 0.35 -17.98
CA VAL A 113 4.58 -0.29 -16.98
C VAL A 113 5.79 0.61 -16.73
N LEU A 114 5.93 1.09 -15.50
CA LEU A 114 7.07 1.92 -15.09
C LEU A 114 8.24 1.08 -14.55
N VAL A 115 7.93 0.03 -13.78
CA VAL A 115 8.92 -0.90 -13.19
C VAL A 115 8.27 -2.27 -13.01
N ASP A 116 8.81 -3.29 -13.65
CA ASP A 116 8.42 -4.70 -13.48
C ASP A 116 9.59 -5.61 -13.10
N GLU A 117 10.81 -5.04 -13.11
CA GLU A 117 12.04 -5.71 -12.75
C GLU A 117 12.99 -4.75 -12.02
N ILE A 118 13.71 -5.25 -11.02
CA ILE A 118 14.72 -4.52 -10.28
C ILE A 118 15.92 -5.45 -10.08
N GLU A 119 17.13 -5.00 -10.54
CA GLU A 119 18.39 -5.75 -10.40
C GLU A 119 18.34 -7.17 -10.99
N GLY A 120 17.60 -7.36 -12.09
CA GLY A 120 17.44 -8.66 -12.74
C GLY A 120 16.41 -9.58 -12.09
N GLU A 121 15.70 -9.12 -11.06
CA GLU A 121 14.61 -9.83 -10.40
C GLU A 121 13.27 -9.20 -10.74
N ARG A 122 12.29 -10.03 -11.12
CA ARG A 122 10.92 -9.55 -11.32
C ARG A 122 10.37 -8.93 -10.06
N LEU A 123 9.85 -7.69 -10.17
CA LEU A 123 9.15 -7.00 -9.10
C LEU A 123 7.78 -7.65 -8.88
N ARG A 124 7.67 -8.38 -7.79
CA ARG A 124 6.41 -8.98 -7.34
C ARG A 124 5.96 -8.32 -6.05
N PHE A 125 4.68 -8.43 -5.78
CA PHE A 125 4.07 -7.92 -4.56
C PHE A 125 4.34 -6.42 -4.35
N ALA A 126 4.35 -5.63 -5.44
CA ALA A 126 4.30 -4.18 -5.31
C ALA A 126 3.02 -3.79 -4.57
N SER A 127 3.14 -3.06 -3.45
CA SER A 127 2.05 -2.94 -2.48
C SER A 127 1.51 -1.54 -2.32
N ASN A 128 2.37 -0.54 -2.20
CA ASN A 128 1.93 0.83 -2.01
C ASN A 128 2.86 1.81 -2.72
N VAL A 129 2.33 2.97 -3.10
CA VAL A 129 3.05 3.96 -3.90
C VAL A 129 2.65 5.37 -3.52
N VAL A 130 3.62 6.29 -3.65
CA VAL A 130 3.38 7.73 -3.54
C VAL A 130 4.35 8.47 -4.45
N ARG A 131 3.89 9.56 -5.07
CA ARG A 131 4.74 10.51 -5.81
C ARG A 131 4.99 11.73 -4.95
N ASP A 132 6.23 12.18 -4.87
CA ASP A 132 6.61 13.45 -4.25
C ASP A 132 6.42 14.61 -5.25
N SER A 133 6.43 15.82 -4.71
CA SER A 133 6.24 17.06 -5.48
C SER A 133 7.33 17.32 -6.54
N ASP A 134 8.51 16.72 -6.39
CA ASP A 134 9.60 16.77 -7.38
C ASP A 134 9.48 15.72 -8.50
N GLY A 135 8.42 14.88 -8.46
CA GLY A 135 8.19 13.80 -9.41
C GLY A 135 8.85 12.47 -9.04
N THR A 136 9.59 12.42 -7.94
CA THR A 136 10.15 11.18 -7.42
C THR A 136 9.03 10.27 -6.94
N ILE A 137 9.11 8.98 -7.29
CA ILE A 137 8.15 7.97 -6.88
C ILE A 137 8.80 7.07 -5.83
N TYR A 138 8.12 6.89 -4.71
CA TYR A 138 8.46 5.91 -3.69
C TYR A 138 7.42 4.79 -3.74
N PHE A 139 7.87 3.54 -3.70
CA PHE A 139 6.97 2.40 -3.71
C PHE A 139 7.56 1.25 -2.90
N SER A 140 6.68 0.39 -2.39
CA SER A 140 7.07 -0.76 -1.58
C SER A 140 6.72 -2.06 -2.26
N ALA A 141 7.44 -3.13 -1.89
CA ALA A 141 7.05 -4.51 -2.13
C ALA A 141 6.99 -5.24 -0.78
N SER A 142 5.90 -5.97 -0.53
CA SER A 142 5.67 -6.57 0.79
C SER A 142 6.53 -7.78 1.05
N SER A 143 6.76 -8.62 0.04
CA SER A 143 7.53 -9.85 0.18
C SER A 143 8.21 -10.24 -1.14
N ARG A 144 9.42 -10.80 -1.03
CA ARG A 144 10.11 -11.50 -2.13
C ARG A 144 9.80 -13.00 -2.13
N ARG A 145 9.34 -13.51 -1.00
CA ARG A 145 9.27 -14.95 -0.73
C ARG A 145 7.87 -15.51 -0.88
N TYR A 146 6.86 -14.76 -0.47
CA TYR A 146 5.48 -15.23 -0.38
C TYR A 146 4.60 -14.64 -1.47
N SER A 147 3.69 -15.45 -1.98
CA SER A 147 2.61 -15.01 -2.86
C SER A 147 1.50 -14.29 -2.08
N LEU A 148 0.55 -13.71 -2.80
CA LEU A 148 -0.61 -13.07 -2.18
C LEU A 148 -1.45 -14.08 -1.39
N ASP A 149 -1.61 -15.30 -1.88
CA ASP A 149 -2.36 -16.37 -1.20
C ASP A 149 -1.66 -16.89 0.07
N GLU A 150 -0.34 -16.64 0.16
CA GLU A 150 0.50 -17.12 1.25
C GLU A 150 1.05 -15.99 2.14
N TYR A 151 0.53 -14.77 1.99
CA TYR A 151 1.05 -13.57 2.68
C TYR A 151 1.12 -13.72 4.22
N MET A 152 0.21 -14.51 4.79
CA MET A 152 0.22 -14.81 6.23
C MET A 152 1.50 -15.54 6.65
N GLY A 153 2.12 -16.31 5.74
CA GLY A 153 3.39 -16.96 5.98
C GLY A 153 4.51 -15.94 6.23
N ASP A 154 4.56 -14.87 5.44
CA ASP A 154 5.52 -13.78 5.63
C ASP A 154 5.39 -13.12 6.99
N ILE A 155 4.15 -12.77 7.37
CA ILE A 155 3.85 -12.12 8.64
C ILE A 155 4.23 -13.02 9.83
N LEU A 156 3.90 -14.31 9.77
CA LEU A 156 4.14 -15.26 10.86
C LEU A 156 5.62 -15.65 11.01
N GLU A 157 6.34 -15.74 9.90
CA GLU A 157 7.77 -16.05 9.91
C GLU A 157 8.66 -14.84 10.17
N HIS A 158 8.12 -13.61 10.08
CA HIS A 158 8.91 -12.38 10.10
C HIS A 158 10.05 -12.44 9.09
N SER A 159 9.71 -12.67 7.82
CA SER A 159 10.70 -13.01 6.78
C SER A 159 11.73 -11.90 6.52
N GLY A 160 11.39 -10.64 6.78
CA GLY A 160 12.27 -9.50 6.55
C GLY A 160 12.65 -9.34 5.08
N THR A 161 11.75 -9.66 4.16
CA THR A 161 12.01 -9.60 2.72
C THR A 161 11.25 -8.48 2.01
N GLY A 162 10.52 -7.65 2.77
CA GLY A 162 9.88 -6.46 2.25
C GLY A 162 10.89 -5.38 1.88
N ARG A 163 10.59 -4.59 0.86
CA ARG A 163 11.51 -3.60 0.31
C ARG A 163 10.84 -2.25 0.10
N LEU A 164 11.63 -1.18 0.20
CA LEU A 164 11.28 0.17 -0.19
C LEU A 164 12.18 0.62 -1.33
N PHE A 165 11.59 1.20 -2.36
CA PHE A 165 12.26 1.68 -3.55
C PHE A 165 12.01 3.16 -3.78
N ARG A 166 12.94 3.77 -4.48
CA ARG A 166 12.84 5.11 -5.06
C ARG A 166 13.05 5.02 -6.56
N ARG A 167 12.16 5.66 -7.33
CA ARG A 167 12.31 5.88 -8.76
C ARG A 167 12.39 7.37 -9.01
N ASP A 168 13.50 7.85 -9.52
CA ASP A 168 13.66 9.26 -9.84
C ASP A 168 12.92 9.64 -11.15
N PRO A 169 12.76 10.94 -11.46
CA PRO A 169 12.09 11.39 -12.68
C PRO A 169 12.76 10.92 -13.97
N SER A 170 14.05 10.54 -13.95
CA SER A 170 14.74 9.96 -15.11
C SER A 170 14.39 8.50 -15.36
N GLY A 171 13.72 7.86 -14.40
CA GLY A 171 13.35 6.44 -14.44
C GLY A 171 14.33 5.50 -13.74
N LYS A 172 15.42 6.03 -13.15
CA LYS A 172 16.36 5.21 -12.39
C LYS A 172 15.71 4.75 -11.09
N VAL A 173 15.79 3.45 -10.82
CA VAL A 173 15.29 2.82 -9.61
C VAL A 173 16.45 2.45 -8.68
N GLU A 174 16.27 2.68 -7.39
CA GLU A 174 17.20 2.25 -6.34
C GLU A 174 16.44 1.63 -5.17
N THR A 175 17.02 0.63 -4.54
CA THR A 175 16.53 0.03 -3.31
C THR A 175 17.02 0.85 -2.13
N LEU A 176 16.08 1.39 -1.34
CA LEU A 176 16.40 2.20 -0.16
C LEU A 176 16.51 1.33 1.10
N ILE A 177 15.63 0.34 1.22
CA ILE A 177 15.57 -0.59 2.36
C ILE A 177 15.18 -1.96 1.81
N ASP A 178 15.80 -3.04 2.28
CA ASP A 178 15.60 -4.40 1.78
C ASP A 178 15.30 -5.46 2.86
N ASP A 179 15.06 -5.04 4.09
CA ASP A 179 14.81 -5.90 5.25
C ASP A 179 13.52 -5.55 6.02
N LEU A 180 12.52 -5.00 5.31
CA LEU A 180 11.26 -4.63 5.93
C LEU A 180 10.39 -5.84 6.24
N GLN A 181 9.65 -5.76 7.35
CA GLN A 181 8.64 -6.74 7.71
C GLN A 181 7.33 -6.39 7.03
N PHE A 182 6.99 -7.07 5.95
CA PHE A 182 5.73 -6.95 5.21
C PHE A 182 5.29 -5.49 4.96
N ALA A 183 6.02 -4.76 4.11
CA ALA A 183 5.81 -3.34 3.84
C ALA A 183 4.49 -3.10 3.07
N VAL A 184 3.47 -2.54 3.72
CA VAL A 184 2.11 -2.36 3.12
C VAL A 184 1.65 -0.92 3.03
N SER A 185 2.29 0.03 3.70
CA SER A 185 1.87 1.44 3.68
C SER A 185 3.05 2.37 3.52
N LEU A 186 2.85 3.41 2.71
CA LEU A 186 3.85 4.42 2.41
C LEU A 186 3.23 5.81 2.42
N ARG A 187 3.94 6.77 3.02
CA ARG A 187 3.54 8.17 3.02
C ARG A 187 4.76 9.08 2.93
N VAL A 188 4.73 10.06 2.07
CA VAL A 188 5.67 11.19 2.11
C VAL A 188 5.14 12.22 3.10
N ALA A 189 5.91 12.48 4.16
CA ALA A 189 5.65 13.61 5.03
C ALA A 189 6.18 14.86 4.34
N GLY A 190 5.30 15.77 3.97
CA GLY A 190 5.70 17.07 3.44
C GLY A 190 6.66 17.76 4.43
N LEU A 191 7.74 18.36 3.94
CA LEU A 191 8.72 19.15 4.70
C LEU A 191 8.10 20.44 5.30
N GLY A 192 6.95 20.30 5.94
CA GLY A 192 6.24 21.41 6.60
C GLY A 192 6.10 21.28 8.11
N LEU A 193 6.57 20.20 8.71
CA LEU A 193 6.68 20.06 10.16
C LEU A 193 8.16 19.94 10.52
N ALA A 194 8.77 21.09 10.68
CA ALA A 194 10.06 21.25 11.31
C ALA A 194 10.17 20.33 12.54
N ASP A 195 11.24 19.57 12.56
CA ASP A 195 12.03 19.20 13.74
C ASP A 195 11.29 19.30 15.09
N GLN A 196 10.44 18.33 15.37
CA GLN A 196 9.98 18.07 16.73
C GLN A 196 10.68 16.82 17.28
N GLY A 197 11.99 17.04 17.59
CA GLY A 197 12.58 16.38 18.73
C GLY A 197 12.96 14.92 18.58
N ARG A 198 14.08 14.63 17.92
CA ARG A 198 14.98 13.59 18.44
C ARG A 198 15.42 13.99 19.84
N ARG A 199 14.60 13.73 20.83
CA ARG A 199 15.10 13.67 22.21
C ARG A 199 15.94 12.39 22.30
N ARG A 200 17.24 12.56 22.16
CA ARG A 200 18.20 11.57 22.66
C ARG A 200 17.91 11.40 24.14
N SER A 201 17.60 10.16 24.54
CA SER A 201 17.66 9.80 25.95
C SER A 201 19.09 10.05 26.44
N PRO A 202 19.30 10.76 27.55
CA PRO A 202 20.63 10.87 28.11
C PRO A 202 21.06 9.50 28.64
N ASP A 203 22.30 9.16 28.34
CA ASP A 203 23.03 8.02 28.84
C ASP A 203 22.75 7.74 30.32
N SER A 204 22.32 6.54 30.65
CA SER A 204 22.50 5.98 31.97
C SER A 204 23.89 5.37 32.03
N LYS A 205 24.90 6.17 32.41
CA LYS A 205 26.11 5.70 33.07
C LYS A 205 25.87 5.80 34.56
N THR A 206 25.80 4.70 35.21
CA THR A 206 26.48 4.19 36.45
C THR A 206 25.83 2.90 36.87
#